data_2524cd2fd40c982cf98ac7f2109d67ab
#
_entry.id   2524cd2fd40c982cf98ac7f2109d67ab
#
_cell.length_a   1.000
_cell.length_b   1.000
_cell.length_c   1.000
_cell.angle_alpha   90.00
_cell.angle_beta   90.00
_cell.angle_gamma   90.00
#
_symmetry.space_group_name_H-M   'P 1'
#
loop_
_entity.id
_entity.type
_entity.pdbx_description
1 polymer ?
#
loop_
_entity_poly.entity_id
_entity_poly.type
_entity_poly.pdbx_seq_one_letter_code
_entity_poly.pdbx_strand_id
1 'polypeptide(L)'
;HQIVGNSDKAHGFLEAGAILNGKIIQADGGGICQTSTTVYGAALRSNMKITQRSNHTLQSTYCPIGQDAAVSYPELDFKFQNPTDYPIYIVTSTKGRVLTATFYGYQSPDYDTIAVTSQKTAAIPAPTTPKYTVDKTLAKGVIKLDSKARDGARATAQRVFYKNGVVVKTENLSS
;
A
#
# COMPACT_ATOMS: atom_id res chain seq x y z
N HIS A 1 6.03 -10.51 6.68
CA HIS A 1 7.07 -11.43 6.12
C HIS A 1 6.94 -12.85 6.66
N GLN A 2 6.49 -13.06 7.90
CA GLN A 2 6.32 -14.40 8.49
C GLN A 2 5.30 -15.28 7.75
N ILE A 3 4.29 -14.69 7.12
CA ILE A 3 3.21 -15.41 6.42
C ILE A 3 3.55 -15.61 4.94
N VAL A 4 3.95 -14.55 4.24
CA VAL A 4 4.18 -14.58 2.79
C VAL A 4 5.62 -14.95 2.44
N GLY A 5 6.57 -14.54 3.29
CA GLY A 5 8.01 -14.76 3.04
C GLY A 5 8.58 -13.81 1.99
N ASN A 6 9.64 -14.27 1.33
CA ASN A 6 10.28 -13.54 0.25
C ASN A 6 9.49 -13.70 -1.06
N SER A 7 9.31 -12.63 -1.80
CA SER A 7 8.55 -12.60 -3.05
C SER A 7 9.46 -12.70 -4.28
N ASP A 8 10.37 -13.67 -4.30
CA ASP A 8 11.29 -13.94 -5.41
C ASP A 8 10.83 -15.12 -6.30
N LYS A 9 11.56 -15.34 -7.37
CA LYS A 9 11.30 -16.42 -8.32
C LYS A 9 11.40 -17.81 -7.70
N ALA A 10 12.28 -18.00 -6.70
CA ALA A 10 12.45 -19.29 -6.02
C ALA A 10 11.19 -19.69 -5.23
N HIS A 11 10.39 -18.71 -4.82
CA HIS A 11 9.09 -18.88 -4.14
C HIS A 11 7.90 -18.82 -5.10
N GLY A 12 8.12 -18.88 -6.43
CA GLY A 12 7.07 -18.95 -7.43
C GLY A 12 6.49 -17.59 -7.86
N PHE A 13 7.11 -16.49 -7.46
CA PHE A 13 6.68 -15.17 -7.92
C PHE A 13 7.22 -14.85 -9.32
N LEU A 14 6.46 -14.10 -10.08
CA LEU A 14 6.80 -13.68 -11.44
C LEU A 14 7.29 -12.23 -11.45
N GLU A 15 8.02 -11.88 -12.51
CA GLU A 15 8.40 -10.49 -12.75
C GLU A 15 7.18 -9.64 -13.10
N ALA A 16 7.10 -8.48 -12.49
CA ALA A 16 6.13 -7.43 -12.80
C ALA A 16 6.65 -6.06 -12.35
N GLY A 17 5.89 -5.00 -12.61
CA GLY A 17 6.25 -3.65 -12.21
C GLY A 17 6.38 -3.52 -10.68
N ALA A 18 7.53 -3.06 -10.22
CA ALA A 18 7.81 -2.75 -8.82
C ALA A 18 8.35 -1.32 -8.68
N ILE A 19 8.18 -0.72 -7.52
CA ILE A 19 8.74 0.60 -7.22
C ILE A 19 10.00 0.41 -6.39
N LEU A 20 11.14 0.80 -6.95
CA LEU A 20 12.44 0.78 -6.29
C LEU A 20 13.12 2.13 -6.42
N ASN A 21 13.51 2.74 -5.30
CA ASN A 21 14.20 4.05 -5.27
C ASN A 21 13.50 5.13 -6.10
N GLY A 22 12.17 5.18 -6.06
CA GLY A 22 11.38 6.16 -6.80
C GLY A 22 11.25 5.90 -8.31
N LYS A 23 11.63 4.71 -8.79
CA LYS A 23 11.51 4.28 -10.18
C LYS A 23 10.61 3.06 -10.30
N ILE A 24 9.95 2.92 -11.44
CA ILE A 24 9.25 1.68 -11.79
C ILE A 24 10.23 0.79 -12.54
N ILE A 25 10.48 -0.38 -12.00
CA ILE A 25 11.35 -1.42 -12.59
C ILE A 25 10.57 -2.72 -12.75
N GLN A 26 11.07 -3.63 -13.56
CA GLN A 26 10.63 -5.03 -13.56
C GLN A 26 11.42 -5.77 -12.49
N ALA A 27 10.73 -6.44 -11.59
CA ALA A 27 11.34 -7.23 -10.53
C ALA A 27 10.45 -8.42 -10.15
N ASP A 28 11.07 -9.47 -9.62
CA ASP A 28 10.34 -10.60 -9.08
C ASP A 28 9.40 -10.14 -7.96
N GLY A 29 8.20 -10.70 -7.91
CA GLY A 29 7.20 -10.30 -6.92
C GLY A 29 6.58 -8.93 -7.17
N GLY A 30 6.75 -8.33 -8.36
CA GLY A 30 6.00 -7.14 -8.76
C GLY A 30 4.50 -7.38 -8.59
N GLY A 31 3.77 -6.38 -8.02
CA GLY A 31 2.35 -6.52 -7.67
C GLY A 31 2.08 -6.95 -6.21
N ILE A 32 3.06 -7.43 -5.44
CA ILE A 32 2.87 -7.81 -4.02
C ILE A 32 2.36 -6.62 -3.19
N CYS A 33 2.80 -5.40 -3.49
CA CYS A 33 2.31 -4.19 -2.82
C CYS A 33 0.83 -3.90 -3.13
N GLN A 34 0.33 -4.28 -4.29
CA GLN A 34 -1.11 -4.19 -4.59
C GLN A 34 -1.90 -5.21 -3.77
N THR A 35 -1.35 -6.41 -3.57
CA THR A 35 -1.93 -7.42 -2.71
C THR A 35 -1.98 -6.95 -1.25
N SER A 36 -0.88 -6.46 -0.70
CA SER A 36 -0.84 -5.93 0.68
C SER A 36 -1.77 -4.73 0.86
N THR A 37 -1.87 -3.85 -0.12
CA THR A 37 -2.81 -2.71 -0.12
C THR A 37 -4.27 -3.19 -0.13
N THR A 38 -4.60 -4.23 -0.91
CA THR A 38 -5.95 -4.79 -0.95
C THR A 38 -6.33 -5.40 0.40
N VAL A 39 -5.42 -6.16 1.02
CA VAL A 39 -5.62 -6.73 2.36
C VAL A 39 -5.69 -5.62 3.43
N TYR A 40 -4.87 -4.57 3.33
CA TYR A 40 -4.93 -3.39 4.20
C TYR A 40 -6.29 -2.70 4.13
N GLY A 41 -6.81 -2.49 2.92
CA GLY A 41 -8.15 -1.93 2.72
C GLY A 41 -9.27 -2.77 3.37
N ALA A 42 -9.19 -4.10 3.30
CA ALA A 42 -10.10 -5.01 3.97
C ALA A 42 -9.93 -4.95 5.50
N ALA A 43 -8.69 -4.97 6.00
CA ALA A 43 -8.37 -4.88 7.43
C ALA A 43 -8.92 -3.58 8.07
N LEU A 44 -8.79 -2.45 7.38
CA LEU A 44 -9.35 -1.17 7.84
C LEU A 44 -10.88 -1.23 7.97
N ARG A 45 -11.58 -1.79 6.98
CA ARG A 45 -13.05 -1.89 6.93
C ARG A 45 -13.61 -2.96 7.87
N SER A 46 -12.76 -3.86 8.34
CA SER A 46 -13.10 -4.90 9.33
C SER A 46 -12.64 -4.53 10.75
N ASN A 47 -12.32 -3.25 11.01
CA ASN A 47 -11.87 -2.74 12.30
C ASN A 47 -10.62 -3.42 12.86
N MET A 48 -9.76 -3.98 12.02
CA MET A 48 -8.49 -4.54 12.49
C MET A 48 -7.57 -3.44 13.02
N LYS A 49 -6.79 -3.75 14.04
CA LYS A 49 -5.75 -2.87 14.59
C LYS A 49 -4.51 -2.97 13.71
N ILE A 50 -4.18 -1.92 12.97
CA ILE A 50 -2.95 -1.87 12.18
C ILE A 50 -1.76 -1.66 13.11
N THR A 51 -0.80 -2.59 13.08
CA THR A 51 0.38 -2.56 13.96
C THR A 51 1.65 -2.17 13.21
N GLN A 52 1.69 -2.38 11.90
CA GLN A 52 2.79 -1.93 11.05
C GLN A 52 2.28 -1.66 9.63
N ARG A 53 2.60 -0.51 9.09
CA ARG A 53 2.29 -0.13 7.70
C ARG A 53 3.25 0.96 7.23
N SER A 54 3.68 0.89 5.99
CA SER A 54 4.44 1.93 5.31
C SER A 54 3.73 2.34 4.02
N ASN A 55 3.81 3.62 3.66
CA ASN A 55 3.34 4.10 2.36
C ASN A 55 4.45 3.93 1.30
N HIS A 56 4.06 3.97 0.02
CA HIS A 56 5.02 3.99 -1.06
C HIS A 56 5.75 5.33 -1.16
N THR A 57 6.98 5.30 -1.66
CA THR A 57 7.76 6.51 -1.98
C THR A 57 7.26 7.22 -3.24
N LEU A 58 6.54 6.52 -4.12
CA LEU A 58 5.78 7.07 -5.23
C LEU A 58 4.30 6.78 -5.02
N GLN A 59 3.44 7.76 -5.31
CA GLN A 59 2.00 7.54 -5.23
C GLN A 59 1.59 6.36 -6.13
N SER A 60 0.96 5.36 -5.55
CA SER A 60 0.37 4.24 -6.28
C SER A 60 -0.88 4.69 -7.04
N THR A 61 -1.15 4.06 -8.17
CA THR A 61 -2.30 4.39 -9.03
C THR A 61 -3.51 3.49 -8.83
N TYR A 62 -3.36 2.42 -8.04
CA TYR A 62 -4.39 1.41 -7.81
C TYR A 62 -5.21 1.61 -6.53
N CYS A 63 -4.90 2.64 -5.75
CA CYS A 63 -5.69 3.01 -4.58
C CYS A 63 -5.67 4.53 -4.37
N PRO A 64 -6.62 5.10 -3.60
CA PRO A 64 -6.58 6.49 -3.21
C PRO A 64 -5.31 6.81 -2.41
N ILE A 65 -4.83 8.05 -2.53
CA ILE A 65 -3.64 8.53 -1.81
C ILE A 65 -3.79 8.31 -0.30
N GLY A 66 -2.76 7.79 0.36
CA GLY A 66 -2.77 7.53 1.81
C GLY A 66 -3.50 6.23 2.22
N GLN A 67 -3.99 5.43 1.26
CA GLN A 67 -4.65 4.15 1.52
C GLN A 67 -3.83 2.95 1.00
N ASP A 68 -2.56 3.14 0.75
CA ASP A 68 -1.64 2.12 0.27
C ASP A 68 -0.88 1.44 1.43
N ALA A 69 -0.38 0.25 1.20
CA ALA A 69 0.52 -0.46 2.11
C ALA A 69 1.67 -1.07 1.30
N ALA A 70 2.84 -0.45 1.41
CA ALA A 70 4.06 -0.93 0.77
C ALA A 70 4.68 -2.07 1.57
N VAL A 71 5.15 -3.09 0.88
CA VAL A 71 5.93 -4.20 1.44
C VAL A 71 7.17 -4.44 0.60
N SER A 72 8.27 -4.80 1.26
CA SER A 72 9.54 -5.18 0.63
C SER A 72 10.31 -6.06 1.60
N TYR A 73 10.57 -7.30 1.22
CA TYR A 73 11.31 -8.22 2.09
C TYR A 73 12.81 -7.86 2.09
N PRO A 74 13.45 -7.83 3.27
CA PRO A 74 12.89 -7.98 4.63
C PRO A 74 12.51 -6.65 5.32
N GLU A 75 12.65 -5.48 4.66
CA GLU A 75 12.67 -4.17 5.30
C GLU A 75 11.28 -3.60 5.64
N LEU A 76 10.33 -3.75 4.71
CA LEU A 76 8.99 -3.18 4.86
C LEU A 76 7.94 -4.28 4.98
N ASP A 77 7.20 -4.27 6.08
CA ASP A 77 6.14 -5.25 6.35
C ASP A 77 4.78 -4.58 6.58
N PHE A 78 3.72 -5.33 6.35
CA PHE A 78 2.36 -4.97 6.71
C PHE A 78 1.84 -5.94 7.75
N LYS A 79 1.46 -5.41 8.93
CA LYS A 79 0.94 -6.21 10.05
C LYS A 79 -0.32 -5.60 10.63
N PHE A 80 -1.23 -6.46 11.02
CA PHE A 80 -2.43 -6.09 11.76
C PHE A 80 -2.77 -7.16 12.80
N GLN A 81 -3.57 -6.78 13.76
CA GLN A 81 -4.05 -7.64 14.84
C GLN A 81 -5.58 -7.63 14.82
N ASN A 82 -6.18 -8.78 15.02
CA ASN A 82 -7.59 -8.87 15.36
C ASN A 82 -7.80 -8.38 16.80
N PRO A 83 -8.55 -7.29 17.03
CA PRO A 83 -8.75 -6.74 18.37
C PRO A 83 -9.87 -7.43 19.16
N THR A 84 -10.52 -8.44 18.56
CA THR A 84 -11.65 -9.15 19.16
C THR A 84 -11.24 -10.54 19.66
N ASP A 85 -12.01 -11.12 20.55
CA ASP A 85 -11.82 -12.50 21.04
C ASP A 85 -12.38 -13.55 20.07
N TYR A 86 -13.00 -13.11 18.96
CA TYR A 86 -13.59 -13.98 17.95
C TYR A 86 -12.64 -14.21 16.80
N PRO A 87 -12.62 -15.41 16.18
CA PRO A 87 -11.77 -15.68 15.02
C PRO A 87 -12.20 -14.85 13.81
N ILE A 88 -11.25 -14.59 12.94
CA ILE A 88 -11.50 -14.02 11.60
C ILE A 88 -11.07 -15.02 10.54
N TYR A 89 -11.80 -15.04 9.42
CA TYR A 89 -11.43 -15.78 8.22
C TYR A 89 -11.10 -14.80 7.11
N ILE A 90 -9.92 -14.96 6.52
CA ILE A 90 -9.44 -14.11 5.42
C ILE A 90 -9.54 -14.92 4.14
N VAL A 91 -10.34 -14.44 3.21
CA VAL A 91 -10.50 -15.06 1.88
C VAL A 91 -9.99 -14.08 0.84
N THR A 92 -9.08 -14.55 0.00
CA THR A 92 -8.59 -13.78 -1.15
C THR A 92 -8.92 -14.53 -2.44
N SER A 93 -9.26 -13.79 -3.47
CA SER A 93 -9.54 -14.36 -4.79
C SER A 93 -9.12 -13.42 -5.89
N THR A 94 -8.82 -13.98 -7.06
CA THR A 94 -8.57 -13.23 -8.28
C THR A 94 -9.53 -13.66 -9.37
N LYS A 95 -10.14 -12.68 -10.06
CA LYS A 95 -10.96 -12.94 -11.24
C LYS A 95 -10.55 -11.93 -12.32
N GLY A 96 -9.98 -12.44 -13.40
CA GLY A 96 -9.36 -11.60 -14.41
C GLY A 96 -8.20 -10.78 -13.78
N ARG A 97 -8.31 -9.44 -13.80
CA ARG A 97 -7.32 -8.53 -13.22
C ARG A 97 -7.78 -7.91 -11.89
N VAL A 98 -8.85 -8.44 -11.29
CA VAL A 98 -9.39 -7.95 -10.02
C VAL A 98 -8.97 -8.88 -8.91
N LEU A 99 -8.27 -8.33 -7.92
CA LEU A 99 -7.95 -8.97 -6.65
C LEU A 99 -8.97 -8.54 -5.61
N THR A 100 -9.53 -9.50 -4.89
CA THR A 100 -10.49 -9.26 -3.81
C THR A 100 -9.95 -9.86 -2.51
N ALA A 101 -10.08 -9.13 -1.42
CA ALA A 101 -9.84 -9.62 -0.06
C ALA A 101 -11.11 -9.40 0.77
N THR A 102 -11.59 -10.45 1.39
CA THR A 102 -12.79 -10.44 2.23
C THR A 102 -12.45 -10.99 3.61
N PHE A 103 -12.87 -10.27 4.64
CA PHE A 103 -12.73 -10.71 6.03
C PHE A 103 -14.12 -11.08 6.56
N TYR A 104 -14.24 -12.27 7.11
CA TYR A 104 -15.42 -12.75 7.80
C TYR A 104 -15.11 -12.86 9.29
N GLY A 105 -16.00 -12.36 10.14
CA GLY A 105 -15.79 -12.38 11.56
C GLY A 105 -16.96 -11.79 12.33
N TYR A 106 -16.72 -11.46 13.60
CA TYR A 106 -17.71 -10.85 14.46
C TYR A 106 -18.02 -9.42 14.02
N GLN A 107 -19.32 -9.09 13.92
CA GLN A 107 -19.79 -7.73 13.70
C GLN A 107 -20.11 -7.08 15.06
N SER A 108 -19.38 -6.01 15.39
CA SER A 108 -19.69 -5.23 16.60
C SER A 108 -21.08 -4.60 16.52
N PRO A 109 -21.84 -4.55 17.61
CA PRO A 109 -23.11 -3.83 17.65
C PRO A 109 -22.95 -2.30 17.63
N ASP A 110 -21.73 -1.78 17.83
CA ASP A 110 -21.48 -0.33 17.94
C ASP A 110 -21.50 0.41 16.60
N TYR A 111 -21.38 -0.31 15.49
CA TYR A 111 -21.40 0.26 14.13
C TYR A 111 -21.89 -0.76 13.09
N ASP A 112 -22.40 -0.26 11.98
CA ASP A 112 -22.88 -1.10 10.87
C ASP A 112 -21.84 -1.18 9.74
N THR A 113 -21.18 -0.05 9.46
CA THR A 113 -20.22 0.06 8.36
C THR A 113 -19.04 0.94 8.74
N ILE A 114 -17.90 0.68 8.08
CA ILE A 114 -16.70 1.52 8.17
C ILE A 114 -16.34 1.99 6.76
N ALA A 115 -16.34 3.30 6.55
CA ALA A 115 -15.78 3.92 5.35
C ALA A 115 -14.33 4.32 5.59
N VAL A 116 -13.50 4.21 4.56
CA VAL A 116 -12.13 4.72 4.56
C VAL A 116 -12.07 5.86 3.55
N THR A 117 -11.70 7.04 4.03
CA THR A 117 -11.59 8.25 3.22
C THR A 117 -10.18 8.81 3.30
N SER A 118 -9.75 9.49 2.26
CA SER A 118 -8.46 10.18 2.25
C SER A 118 -8.50 11.38 1.32
N GLN A 119 -7.65 12.36 1.61
CA GLN A 119 -7.52 13.56 0.80
C GLN A 119 -6.07 14.03 0.73
N LYS A 120 -5.69 14.58 -0.41
CA LYS A 120 -4.44 15.29 -0.58
C LYS A 120 -4.51 16.62 0.18
N THR A 121 -3.54 16.87 1.06
CA THR A 121 -3.48 18.09 1.87
C THR A 121 -2.47 19.10 1.34
N ALA A 122 -1.41 18.63 0.66
CA ALA A 122 -0.43 19.50 0.03
C ALA A 122 0.23 18.82 -1.18
N ALA A 123 0.66 19.63 -2.13
CA ALA A 123 1.61 19.21 -3.16
C ALA A 123 3.03 19.47 -2.64
N ILE A 124 3.96 18.57 -2.96
CA ILE A 124 5.38 18.72 -2.72
C ILE A 124 6.02 18.84 -4.10
N PRO A 125 6.57 20.00 -4.48
CA PRO A 125 7.19 20.16 -5.79
C PRO A 125 8.30 19.15 -6.02
N ALA A 126 8.44 18.70 -7.26
CA ALA A 126 9.56 17.86 -7.67
C ALA A 126 10.90 18.57 -7.43
N PRO A 127 11.96 17.85 -7.02
CA PRO A 127 13.28 18.45 -6.90
C PRO A 127 13.74 18.99 -8.26
N THR A 128 14.25 20.21 -8.28
CA THR A 128 14.75 20.89 -9.48
C THR A 128 16.22 20.58 -9.77
N THR A 129 16.96 20.14 -8.74
CA THR A 129 18.38 19.80 -8.88
C THR A 129 18.55 18.40 -9.43
N PRO A 130 19.23 18.22 -10.59
CA PRO A 130 19.48 16.89 -11.13
C PRO A 130 20.38 16.06 -10.20
N LYS A 131 20.06 14.77 -10.09
CA LYS A 131 20.95 13.80 -9.44
C LYS A 131 21.64 12.98 -10.52
N TYR A 132 22.97 13.01 -10.53
CA TYR A 132 23.76 12.23 -11.48
C TYR A 132 24.18 10.90 -10.88
N THR A 133 24.12 9.85 -11.68
CA THR A 133 24.69 8.53 -11.39
C THR A 133 25.62 8.12 -12.51
N VAL A 134 26.75 7.50 -12.18
CA VAL A 134 27.69 7.02 -13.18
C VAL A 134 27.11 5.79 -13.90
N ASP A 135 27.02 5.88 -15.21
CA ASP A 135 26.69 4.75 -16.07
C ASP A 135 27.92 4.38 -16.90
N LYS A 136 28.53 3.24 -16.57
CA LYS A 136 29.74 2.75 -17.25
C LYS A 136 29.50 2.29 -18.69
N THR A 137 28.25 2.17 -19.13
CA THR A 137 27.89 1.78 -20.50
C THR A 137 27.87 2.96 -21.45
N LEU A 138 27.88 4.20 -20.93
CA LEU A 138 27.89 5.42 -21.72
C LEU A 138 29.32 5.91 -21.97
N ALA A 139 29.55 6.50 -23.14
CA ALA A 139 30.80 7.16 -23.44
C ALA A 139 31.03 8.35 -22.50
N LYS A 140 32.31 8.68 -22.24
CA LYS A 140 32.69 9.82 -21.39
C LYS A 140 32.07 11.14 -21.92
N GLY A 141 31.40 11.86 -21.02
CA GLY A 141 30.75 13.15 -21.33
C GLY A 141 29.32 13.02 -21.86
N VAL A 142 28.81 11.81 -22.08
CA VAL A 142 27.42 11.59 -22.49
C VAL A 142 26.52 11.59 -21.24
N ILE A 143 25.46 12.39 -21.30
CA ILE A 143 24.41 12.44 -20.27
C ILE A 143 23.13 11.89 -20.88
N LYS A 144 22.55 10.88 -20.22
CA LYS A 144 21.27 10.29 -20.59
C LYS A 144 20.26 10.51 -19.46
N LEU A 145 19.07 11.01 -19.82
CA LEU A 145 17.98 11.11 -18.84
C LEU A 145 17.46 9.71 -18.52
N ASP A 146 17.60 9.30 -17.26
CA ASP A 146 17.14 8.02 -16.78
C ASP A 146 15.68 8.09 -16.30
N SER A 147 15.34 9.11 -15.50
CA SER A 147 13.97 9.34 -15.05
C SER A 147 13.70 10.82 -14.81
N LYS A 148 12.46 11.24 -15.01
CA LYS A 148 12.02 12.60 -14.64
C LYS A 148 11.65 12.66 -13.18
N ALA A 149 12.02 13.75 -12.51
CA ALA A 149 11.51 14.06 -11.19
C ALA A 149 9.98 14.20 -11.22
N ARG A 150 9.31 13.82 -10.15
CA ARG A 150 7.85 13.88 -10.00
C ARG A 150 7.48 14.63 -8.75
N ASP A 151 6.36 15.34 -8.79
CA ASP A 151 5.78 15.95 -7.61
C ASP A 151 5.40 14.88 -6.60
N GLY A 152 5.64 15.18 -5.34
CA GLY A 152 5.13 14.44 -4.20
C GLY A 152 3.82 15.02 -3.70
N ALA A 153 3.27 14.40 -2.67
CA ALA A 153 2.09 14.90 -2.00
C ALA A 153 2.06 14.50 -0.53
N ARG A 154 1.42 15.33 0.29
CA ARG A 154 0.96 14.94 1.62
C ARG A 154 -0.51 14.59 1.55
N ALA A 155 -0.93 13.62 2.35
CA ALA A 155 -2.33 13.21 2.45
C ALA A 155 -2.69 12.92 3.90
N THR A 156 -3.97 13.04 4.21
CA THR A 156 -4.57 12.51 5.43
C THR A 156 -5.54 11.41 5.04
N ALA A 157 -5.65 10.38 5.87
CA ALA A 157 -6.62 9.32 5.70
C ALA A 157 -7.32 9.04 7.02
N GLN A 158 -8.59 8.65 6.95
CA GLN A 158 -9.44 8.39 8.10
C GLN A 158 -10.29 7.15 7.84
N ARG A 159 -10.62 6.42 8.90
CA ARG A 159 -11.75 5.51 8.89
C ARG A 159 -12.88 6.09 9.75
N VAL A 160 -14.07 6.03 9.17
CA VAL A 160 -15.29 6.63 9.71
C VAL A 160 -16.29 5.51 9.94
N PHE A 161 -16.75 5.38 11.18
CA PHE A 161 -17.70 4.36 11.61
C PHE A 161 -19.11 4.93 11.59
N TYR A 162 -20.03 4.19 11.01
CA TYR A 162 -21.44 4.58 10.89
C TYR A 162 -22.34 3.59 11.63
N LYS A 163 -23.34 4.11 12.30
CA LYS A 163 -24.46 3.39 12.90
C LYS A 163 -25.76 4.02 12.41
N ASN A 164 -26.62 3.24 11.74
CA ASN A 164 -27.88 3.73 11.13
C ASN A 164 -27.66 4.98 10.26
N GLY A 165 -26.57 5.01 9.50
CA GLY A 165 -26.21 6.11 8.61
C GLY A 165 -25.60 7.34 9.31
N VAL A 166 -25.48 7.34 10.66
CA VAL A 166 -24.88 8.43 11.44
C VAL A 166 -23.43 8.08 11.79
N VAL A 167 -22.55 9.08 11.73
CA VAL A 167 -21.15 8.93 12.16
C VAL A 167 -21.11 8.77 13.68
N VAL A 168 -20.58 7.65 14.18
CA VAL A 168 -20.42 7.38 15.60
C VAL A 168 -18.97 7.48 16.09
N LYS A 169 -18.00 7.32 15.16
CA LYS A 169 -16.57 7.43 15.46
C LYS A 169 -15.78 7.78 14.21
N THR A 170 -14.69 8.52 14.40
CA THR A 170 -13.69 8.78 13.36
C THR A 170 -12.29 8.54 13.93
N GLU A 171 -11.46 7.86 13.18
CA GLU A 171 -10.06 7.61 13.52
C GLU A 171 -9.14 8.07 12.40
N ASN A 172 -8.12 8.86 12.74
CA ASN A 172 -7.06 9.20 11.80
C ASN A 172 -6.17 7.97 11.58
N LEU A 173 -5.86 7.71 10.33
CA LEU A 173 -4.90 6.67 9.97
C LEU A 173 -3.50 7.29 9.93
N SER A 174 -2.53 6.59 10.51
CA SER A 174 -1.12 7.01 10.40
C SER A 174 -0.67 6.95 8.94
N SER A 175 -0.09 8.02 8.45
CA SER A 175 0.62 8.08 7.17
C SER A 175 2.03 7.54 7.34
#